data_4dddce28e1ab09aa8e72747ecfe2cd11
#
_entry.id   4dddce28e1ab09aa8e72747ecfe2cd11
#
_cell.length_a   1.000
_cell.length_b   1.000
_cell.length_c   1.000
_cell.angle_alpha   90.00
_cell.angle_beta   90.00
_cell.angle_gamma   90.00
#
_symmetry.space_group_name_H-M   'P 1'
#
loop_
_entity.id
_entity.type
_entity.pdbx_description
1 polymer ?
#
loop_
_entity_poly.entity_id
_entity_poly.type
_entity_poly.pdbx_seq_one_letter_code
_entity_poly.pdbx_strand_id
1 'polypeptide(L)'
;MMKKVFAVVCTLALAGGVLAGCSGNSDNAEKKSDSVATEQKAEATDEVKAPESDVAMKYITPADAEANLDSSDYVFIDLRKADDYKAGHIKGAIAADMDACKGGDFQNGVDTMKAALKDATGSENGADKKLVLICYSGKSYAQAGTNVLSVIGANMDNVFTLEGGMKAWTGATEA
;
A
#
# COMPACT_ATOMS: atom_id res chain seq x y z
N MET A 1 -29.29 2.06 28.60
CA MET A 1 -29.84 0.75 29.01
C MET A 1 -29.76 -0.19 27.81
N MET A 2 -29.37 -1.40 28.07
CA MET A 2 -29.31 -2.64 27.30
C MET A 2 -28.03 -2.92 26.51
N LYS A 3 -27.15 -3.60 27.23
CA LYS A 3 -26.05 -4.46 26.73
C LYS A 3 -26.66 -5.72 26.10
N LYS A 4 -26.22 -6.12 24.93
CA LYS A 4 -26.39 -7.49 24.43
C LYS A 4 -25.02 -8.10 24.15
N VAL A 5 -24.63 -8.96 25.06
CA VAL A 5 -23.53 -9.91 24.96
C VAL A 5 -24.03 -11.12 24.16
N PHE A 6 -23.33 -11.50 23.09
CA PHE A 6 -23.49 -12.84 22.51
C PHE A 6 -22.18 -13.59 22.63
N ALA A 7 -22.20 -14.52 23.58
CA ALA A 7 -21.24 -15.61 23.66
C ALA A 7 -21.74 -16.73 22.76
N VAL A 8 -20.91 -17.29 21.91
CA VAL A 8 -21.15 -18.58 21.25
C VAL A 8 -19.96 -19.48 21.50
N VAL A 9 -20.32 -20.60 22.08
CA VAL A 9 -19.52 -21.67 22.67
C VAL A 9 -18.89 -22.56 21.61
N CYS A 10 -17.67 -23.02 21.91
CA CYS A 10 -16.91 -24.08 21.24
C CYS A 10 -17.66 -25.41 21.21
N THR A 11 -17.46 -26.18 20.15
CA THR A 11 -17.48 -27.64 20.23
C THR A 11 -16.35 -28.25 19.43
N LEU A 12 -15.44 -28.90 20.18
CA LEU A 12 -14.45 -29.86 19.69
C LEU A 12 -15.14 -31.16 19.30
N ALA A 13 -14.72 -31.78 18.22
CA ALA A 13 -14.91 -33.19 17.98
C ALA A 13 -13.58 -33.83 17.48
N LEU A 14 -13.04 -34.68 18.32
CA LEU A 14 -11.93 -35.60 18.09
C LEU A 14 -12.48 -36.95 17.51
N ALA A 15 -11.81 -37.49 16.52
CA ALA A 15 -11.74 -38.93 16.21
C ALA A 15 -10.56 -39.09 15.23
N GLY A 16 -9.48 -39.77 15.48
CA GLY A 16 -9.31 -41.12 16.03
C GLY A 16 -9.14 -42.11 14.88
N GLY A 17 -7.90 -42.48 14.50
CA GLY A 17 -7.68 -43.53 13.50
C GLY A 17 -6.17 -43.88 13.35
N VAL A 18 -5.74 -44.85 14.18
CA VAL A 18 -4.43 -45.50 14.12
C VAL A 18 -4.54 -46.70 13.18
N LEU A 19 -3.59 -46.93 12.28
CA LEU A 19 -3.23 -48.25 11.80
C LEU A 19 -1.71 -48.33 11.52
N ALA A 20 -1.08 -49.19 12.26
CA ALA A 20 0.30 -49.63 12.12
C ALA A 20 0.46 -50.64 10.99
N GLY A 21 1.61 -50.64 10.35
CA GLY A 21 2.04 -51.70 9.43
C GLY A 21 3.55 -51.66 9.26
N CYS A 22 4.19 -52.69 9.82
CA CYS A 22 5.64 -52.91 9.91
C CYS A 22 6.31 -53.44 8.62
N SER A 23 7.60 -53.20 8.58
CA SER A 23 8.68 -54.15 8.24
C SER A 23 9.29 -54.06 6.85
N GLY A 24 10.65 -53.94 6.85
CA GLY A 24 11.53 -54.41 5.78
C GLY A 24 12.73 -53.51 5.47
N ASN A 25 13.73 -53.67 6.23
CA ASN A 25 15.19 -53.62 6.17
C ASN A 25 15.90 -53.33 4.82
N SER A 26 17.00 -52.61 4.94
CA SER A 26 18.33 -52.62 4.31
C SER A 26 18.74 -51.46 3.40
N ASP A 27 19.67 -50.69 4.01
CA ASP A 27 20.91 -50.11 3.45
C ASP A 27 20.95 -49.52 2.02
N ASN A 28 21.12 -48.22 1.89
CA ASN A 28 22.38 -47.60 1.48
C ASN A 28 22.30 -46.07 1.50
N ALA A 29 23.40 -45.45 1.91
CA ALA A 29 23.59 -44.02 2.01
C ALA A 29 23.56 -43.34 0.64
N GLU A 30 22.82 -42.22 0.56
CA GLU A 30 23.33 -41.03 -0.12
C GLU A 30 22.47 -39.80 0.21
N LYS A 31 23.18 -38.77 0.60
CA LYS A 31 22.79 -37.44 1.00
C LYS A 31 22.03 -36.72 -0.14
N LYS A 32 20.75 -36.40 0.03
CA LYS A 32 20.09 -35.42 -0.79
C LYS A 32 19.15 -34.56 0.07
N SER A 33 19.46 -33.28 0.07
CA SER A 33 18.76 -32.18 0.70
C SER A 33 17.30 -32.18 0.25
N ASP A 34 16.38 -32.43 1.18
CA ASP A 34 14.95 -32.18 0.98
C ASP A 34 14.68 -30.72 1.27
N SER A 35 14.52 -29.94 0.22
CA SER A 35 13.85 -28.66 0.27
C SER A 35 12.36 -28.90 0.36
N VAL A 36 11.79 -28.61 1.53
CA VAL A 36 10.34 -28.54 1.72
C VAL A 36 9.83 -27.41 0.82
N ALA A 37 9.21 -27.79 -0.28
CA ALA A 37 8.43 -26.88 -1.10
C ALA A 37 7.15 -26.55 -0.32
N THR A 38 7.13 -25.38 0.30
CA THR A 38 5.88 -24.76 0.73
C THR A 38 5.13 -24.36 -0.53
N GLU A 39 4.07 -25.08 -0.86
CA GLU A 39 3.09 -24.66 -1.86
C GLU A 39 2.47 -23.35 -1.40
N GLN A 40 3.05 -22.23 -1.83
CA GLN A 40 2.36 -20.98 -1.88
C GLN A 40 1.30 -21.11 -2.98
N LYS A 41 0.05 -21.24 -2.54
CA LYS A 41 -1.11 -21.03 -3.41
C LYS A 41 -0.98 -19.64 -4.02
N ALA A 42 -0.58 -19.58 -5.28
CA ALA A 42 -0.63 -18.37 -6.06
C ALA A 42 -2.11 -17.97 -6.19
N GLU A 43 -2.54 -16.97 -5.41
CA GLU A 43 -3.72 -16.21 -5.79
C GLU A 43 -3.40 -15.55 -7.12
N ALA A 44 -4.22 -15.80 -8.11
CA ALA A 44 -4.15 -15.12 -9.40
C ALA A 44 -4.38 -13.63 -9.12
N THR A 45 -3.31 -12.86 -9.05
CA THR A 45 -3.39 -11.41 -9.08
C THR A 45 -3.76 -11.04 -10.50
N ASP A 46 -5.01 -10.58 -10.69
CA ASP A 46 -5.37 -9.87 -11.91
C ASP A 46 -4.38 -8.71 -12.06
N GLU A 47 -3.53 -8.79 -13.09
CA GLU A 47 -2.52 -7.77 -13.37
C GLU A 47 -3.24 -6.45 -13.68
N VAL A 48 -3.12 -5.50 -12.76
CA VAL A 48 -3.79 -4.21 -12.88
C VAL A 48 -3.07 -3.37 -13.92
N LYS A 49 -3.78 -2.98 -14.97
CA LYS A 49 -3.21 -2.18 -16.08
C LYS A 49 -3.32 -0.69 -15.78
N ALA A 50 -2.28 0.04 -16.19
CA ALA A 50 -2.31 1.49 -16.22
C ALA A 50 -3.47 1.99 -17.11
N PRO A 51 -4.06 3.16 -16.80
CA PRO A 51 -5.08 3.76 -17.67
C PRO A 51 -4.50 4.06 -19.06
N GLU A 52 -5.33 3.98 -20.09
CA GLU A 52 -4.92 4.22 -21.48
C GLU A 52 -4.39 5.64 -21.73
N SER A 53 -4.78 6.58 -20.89
CA SER A 53 -4.33 7.97 -20.91
C SER A 53 -4.16 8.51 -19.50
N ASP A 54 -3.27 9.49 -19.34
CA ASP A 54 -3.06 10.15 -18.06
C ASP A 54 -4.34 10.79 -17.52
N VAL A 55 -4.61 10.51 -16.24
CA VAL A 55 -5.72 11.12 -15.52
C VAL A 55 -5.37 12.56 -15.17
N ALA A 56 -6.29 13.48 -15.35
CA ALA A 56 -6.08 14.90 -15.05
C ALA A 56 -5.75 15.12 -13.58
N MET A 57 -4.65 15.82 -13.31
CA MET A 57 -4.25 16.21 -11.94
C MET A 57 -4.96 17.50 -11.52
N LYS A 58 -5.40 17.53 -10.26
CA LYS A 58 -5.82 18.74 -9.55
C LYS A 58 -4.68 19.19 -8.63
N TYR A 59 -4.57 20.47 -8.38
CA TYR A 59 -3.48 21.01 -7.56
C TYR A 59 -3.99 21.63 -6.27
N ILE A 60 -3.18 21.55 -5.23
CA ILE A 60 -3.34 22.28 -3.97
C ILE A 60 -2.10 23.16 -3.77
N THR A 61 -2.29 24.41 -3.36
CA THR A 61 -1.16 25.30 -3.08
C THR A 61 -0.40 24.84 -1.83
N PRO A 62 0.91 25.13 -1.71
CA PRO A 62 1.64 24.85 -0.47
C PRO A 62 1.01 25.47 0.77
N ALA A 63 0.46 26.69 0.68
CA ALA A 63 -0.19 27.35 1.79
C ALA A 63 -1.49 26.64 2.24
N ASP A 64 -2.32 26.21 1.28
CA ASP A 64 -3.53 25.47 1.61
C ASP A 64 -3.20 24.06 2.16
N ALA A 65 -2.15 23.44 1.65
CA ALA A 65 -1.66 22.16 2.15
C ALA A 65 -1.14 22.29 3.59
N GLU A 66 -0.33 23.32 3.87
CA GLU A 66 0.20 23.60 5.21
C GLU A 66 -0.91 23.87 6.24
N ALA A 67 -1.94 24.61 5.86
CA ALA A 67 -3.09 24.89 6.72
C ALA A 67 -3.88 23.63 7.11
N ASN A 68 -3.70 22.53 6.40
CA ASN A 68 -4.41 21.27 6.60
C ASN A 68 -3.52 20.11 7.10
N LEU A 69 -2.26 20.35 7.49
CA LEU A 69 -1.35 19.30 7.95
C LEU A 69 -1.86 18.50 9.15
N ASP A 70 -2.49 19.19 10.10
CA ASP A 70 -3.01 18.58 11.33
C ASP A 70 -4.49 18.12 11.18
N SER A 71 -5.06 18.23 9.98
CA SER A 71 -6.44 17.84 9.72
C SER A 71 -6.56 16.34 9.50
N SER A 72 -7.41 15.69 10.28
CA SER A 72 -7.72 14.26 10.09
C SER A 72 -8.40 13.92 8.76
N ASP A 73 -8.90 14.93 8.03
CA ASP A 73 -9.55 14.70 6.74
C ASP A 73 -8.55 14.59 5.58
N TYR A 74 -7.29 14.94 5.82
CA TYR A 74 -6.24 14.91 4.82
C TYR A 74 -5.24 13.77 5.07
N VAL A 75 -4.74 13.19 3.99
CA VAL A 75 -3.60 12.26 3.99
C VAL A 75 -2.57 12.79 2.99
N PHE A 76 -1.39 13.10 3.49
CA PHE A 76 -0.25 13.53 2.69
C PHE A 76 0.57 12.32 2.30
N ILE A 77 0.86 12.14 1.01
CA ILE A 77 1.50 10.94 0.46
C ILE A 77 2.74 11.37 -0.30
N ASP A 78 3.91 11.02 0.22
CA ASP A 78 5.18 11.31 -0.45
C ASP A 78 5.53 10.17 -1.42
N LEU A 79 5.59 10.51 -2.70
CA LEU A 79 5.80 9.60 -3.83
C LEU A 79 7.27 9.51 -4.26
N ARG A 80 8.15 10.23 -3.58
CA ARG A 80 9.58 10.25 -3.88
C ARG A 80 10.23 8.92 -3.50
N LYS A 81 11.47 8.73 -3.93
CA LYS A 81 12.26 7.56 -3.54
C LYS A 81 12.36 7.46 -2.02
N ALA A 82 12.37 6.22 -1.54
CA ALA A 82 12.42 5.94 -0.11
C ALA A 82 13.56 6.64 0.63
N ASP A 83 14.73 6.78 0.01
CA ASP A 83 15.87 7.46 0.62
C ASP A 83 15.68 8.98 0.72
N ASP A 84 15.00 9.60 -0.27
CA ASP A 84 14.66 11.02 -0.22
C ASP A 84 13.58 11.32 0.81
N TYR A 85 12.61 10.40 0.98
CA TYR A 85 11.63 10.46 2.06
C TYR A 85 12.31 10.43 3.44
N LYS A 86 13.22 9.47 3.66
CA LYS A 86 13.98 9.34 4.92
C LYS A 86 14.89 10.54 5.20
N ALA A 87 15.44 11.16 4.15
CA ALA A 87 16.30 12.35 4.28
C ALA A 87 15.51 13.59 4.72
N GLY A 88 14.19 13.60 4.50
CA GLY A 88 13.29 14.66 4.94
C GLY A 88 12.01 14.69 4.11
N HIS A 89 10.87 14.67 4.79
CA HIS A 89 9.53 14.69 4.19
C HIS A 89 8.62 15.70 4.91
N ILE A 90 7.48 16.01 4.33
CA ILE A 90 6.47 16.87 4.97
C ILE A 90 5.96 16.17 6.23
N LYS A 91 5.89 16.89 7.33
CA LYS A 91 5.45 16.36 8.63
C LYS A 91 4.13 15.61 8.51
N GLY A 92 4.10 14.36 8.98
CA GLY A 92 2.93 13.48 8.95
C GLY A 92 2.62 12.86 7.58
N ALA A 93 3.44 13.08 6.57
CA ALA A 93 3.26 12.41 5.28
C ALA A 93 3.65 10.93 5.37
N ILE A 94 2.86 10.08 4.70
CA ILE A 94 3.17 8.67 4.52
C ILE A 94 3.99 8.44 3.26
N ALA A 95 4.84 7.41 3.25
CA ALA A 95 5.65 7.06 2.09
C ALA A 95 4.90 6.13 1.13
N ALA A 96 4.92 6.45 -0.16
CA ALA A 96 4.49 5.55 -1.24
C ALA A 96 5.41 5.74 -2.44
N ASP A 97 6.59 5.12 -2.43
CA ASP A 97 7.60 5.26 -3.48
C ASP A 97 7.05 4.83 -4.85
N MET A 98 7.01 5.76 -5.79
CA MET A 98 6.50 5.56 -7.16
C MET A 98 7.62 5.45 -8.20
N ASP A 99 8.89 5.22 -7.82
CA ASP A 99 9.99 5.17 -8.78
C ASP A 99 9.84 3.98 -9.75
N ALA A 100 9.55 2.80 -9.24
CA ALA A 100 9.31 1.62 -10.06
C ALA A 100 8.08 1.79 -10.98
N CYS A 101 6.98 2.32 -10.44
CA CYS A 101 5.76 2.62 -11.20
C CYS A 101 6.03 3.61 -12.36
N LYS A 102 6.73 4.70 -12.06
CA LYS A 102 7.15 5.66 -13.08
C LYS A 102 8.08 5.02 -14.12
N GLY A 103 8.87 4.01 -13.72
CA GLY A 103 9.74 3.22 -14.59
C GLY A 103 9.01 2.19 -15.46
N GLY A 104 7.70 2.01 -15.28
CA GLY A 104 6.85 1.08 -16.05
C GLY A 104 6.28 -0.09 -15.26
N ASP A 105 6.69 -0.31 -14.02
CA ASP A 105 6.14 -1.34 -13.14
C ASP A 105 4.88 -0.80 -12.42
N PHE A 106 3.77 -0.75 -13.16
CA PHE A 106 2.52 -0.18 -12.67
C PHE A 106 1.93 -0.99 -11.52
N GLN A 107 2.06 -2.32 -11.54
CA GLN A 107 1.58 -3.19 -10.47
C GLN A 107 2.27 -2.88 -9.13
N ASN A 108 3.59 -2.68 -9.15
CA ASN A 108 4.33 -2.27 -7.96
C ASN A 108 3.78 -0.96 -7.36
N GLY A 109 3.45 0.02 -8.21
CA GLY A 109 2.82 1.26 -7.76
C GLY A 109 1.46 1.04 -7.11
N VAL A 110 0.63 0.16 -7.67
CA VAL A 110 -0.67 -0.22 -7.12
C VAL A 110 -0.51 -0.85 -5.73
N ASP A 111 0.36 -1.83 -5.60
CA ASP A 111 0.58 -2.54 -4.34
C ASP A 111 1.14 -1.61 -3.26
N THR A 112 2.11 -0.77 -3.62
CA THR A 112 2.71 0.23 -2.73
C THR A 112 1.67 1.24 -2.24
N MET A 113 0.86 1.80 -3.13
CA MET A 113 -0.17 2.78 -2.78
C MET A 113 -1.25 2.17 -1.90
N LYS A 114 -1.75 0.99 -2.25
CA LYS A 114 -2.76 0.26 -1.44
C LYS A 114 -2.26 -0.01 -0.03
N ALA A 115 -1.04 -0.50 0.12
CA ALA A 115 -0.45 -0.76 1.42
C ALA A 115 -0.35 0.51 2.27
N ALA A 116 0.21 1.60 1.70
CA ALA A 116 0.35 2.88 2.40
C ALA A 116 -1.01 3.47 2.83
N LEU A 117 -2.01 3.43 1.95
CA LEU A 117 -3.35 3.95 2.26
C LEU A 117 -4.06 3.08 3.29
N LYS A 118 -3.94 1.76 3.21
CA LYS A 118 -4.54 0.84 4.18
C LYS A 118 -4.02 1.06 5.58
N ASP A 119 -2.71 1.24 5.73
CA ASP A 119 -2.09 1.53 7.03
C ASP A 119 -2.54 2.88 7.59
N ALA A 120 -2.65 3.91 6.75
CA ALA A 120 -3.00 5.25 7.18
C ALA A 120 -4.50 5.48 7.40
N THR A 121 -5.37 4.80 6.63
CA THR A 121 -6.82 5.09 6.60
C THR A 121 -7.71 3.88 6.92
N GLY A 122 -7.13 2.69 6.97
CA GLY A 122 -7.87 1.43 7.05
C GLY A 122 -8.50 0.97 5.72
N SER A 123 -8.28 1.72 4.63
CA SER A 123 -8.85 1.44 3.30
C SER A 123 -7.77 1.52 2.21
N GLU A 124 -7.81 0.59 1.25
CA GLU A 124 -6.83 0.51 0.16
C GLU A 124 -6.96 1.63 -0.89
N ASN A 125 -8.08 2.36 -0.89
CA ASN A 125 -8.33 3.47 -1.81
C ASN A 125 -8.41 4.84 -1.11
N GLY A 126 -8.04 4.92 0.18
CA GLY A 126 -8.03 6.16 0.97
C GLY A 126 -9.39 6.55 1.55
N ALA A 127 -10.44 5.73 1.39
CA ALA A 127 -11.81 6.04 1.83
C ALA A 127 -12.27 7.43 1.33
N ASP A 128 -12.85 8.23 2.21
CA ASP A 128 -13.34 9.60 1.88
C ASP A 128 -12.32 10.70 2.19
N LYS A 129 -11.05 10.33 2.44
CA LYS A 129 -10.00 11.31 2.74
C LYS A 129 -9.62 12.14 1.52
N LYS A 130 -9.13 13.35 1.76
CA LYS A 130 -8.46 14.17 0.77
C LYS A 130 -7.00 13.74 0.69
N LEU A 131 -6.59 13.25 -0.46
CA LEU A 131 -5.26 12.69 -0.70
C LEU A 131 -4.39 13.75 -1.38
N VAL A 132 -3.29 14.14 -0.74
CA VAL A 132 -2.34 15.12 -1.27
C VAL A 132 -1.07 14.42 -1.70
N LEU A 133 -0.84 14.35 -3.00
CA LEU A 133 0.33 13.71 -3.60
C LEU A 133 1.51 14.67 -3.60
N ILE A 134 2.60 14.27 -2.97
CA ILE A 134 3.85 15.02 -2.88
C ILE A 134 4.90 14.32 -3.74
N CYS A 135 5.57 15.05 -4.60
CA CYS A 135 6.75 14.56 -5.27
C CYS A 135 7.80 15.68 -5.39
N TYR A 136 8.84 15.51 -6.18
CA TYR A 136 9.92 16.52 -6.30
C TYR A 136 9.42 17.88 -6.80
N SER A 137 8.50 17.89 -7.79
CA SER A 137 8.08 19.13 -8.48
C SER A 137 6.61 19.16 -8.91
N GLY A 138 5.78 18.25 -8.40
CA GLY A 138 4.35 18.15 -8.76
C GLY A 138 4.09 17.70 -10.19
N LYS A 139 4.95 16.82 -10.76
CA LYS A 139 4.86 16.36 -12.15
C LYS A 139 4.81 14.83 -12.25
N SER A 140 5.84 14.20 -12.83
CA SER A 140 5.82 12.81 -13.29
C SER A 140 5.52 11.76 -12.22
N TYR A 141 6.06 11.89 -11.00
CA TYR A 141 5.72 10.97 -9.91
C TYR A 141 4.27 11.20 -9.44
N ALA A 142 3.83 12.46 -9.38
CA ALA A 142 2.45 12.78 -9.04
C ALA A 142 1.48 12.25 -10.10
N GLN A 143 1.85 12.31 -11.39
CA GLN A 143 1.06 11.72 -12.46
C GLN A 143 0.95 10.18 -12.29
N ALA A 144 2.06 9.50 -12.02
CA ALA A 144 2.05 8.06 -11.73
C ALA A 144 1.12 7.73 -10.55
N GLY A 145 1.25 8.45 -9.43
CA GLY A 145 0.38 8.28 -8.26
C GLY A 145 -1.09 8.59 -8.57
N THR A 146 -1.39 9.62 -9.36
CA THR A 146 -2.76 9.95 -9.78
C THR A 146 -3.37 8.83 -10.62
N ASN A 147 -2.62 8.28 -11.56
CA ASN A 147 -3.05 7.15 -12.39
C ASN A 147 -3.31 5.90 -11.53
N VAL A 148 -2.43 5.60 -10.57
CA VAL A 148 -2.61 4.50 -9.62
C VAL A 148 -3.88 4.69 -8.78
N LEU A 149 -4.07 5.88 -8.19
CA LEU A 149 -5.26 6.17 -7.39
C LEU A 149 -6.56 6.00 -8.17
N SER A 150 -6.58 6.39 -9.45
CA SER A 150 -7.76 6.22 -10.28
C SER A 150 -8.12 4.75 -10.49
N VAL A 151 -7.11 3.89 -10.66
CA VAL A 151 -7.31 2.45 -10.93
C VAL A 151 -7.71 1.69 -9.67
N ILE A 152 -7.19 2.07 -8.50
CA ILE A 152 -7.60 1.45 -7.22
C ILE A 152 -8.93 1.98 -6.67
N GLY A 153 -9.62 2.85 -7.43
CA GLY A 153 -10.97 3.34 -7.10
C GLY A 153 -10.99 4.40 -6.00
N ALA A 154 -9.94 5.22 -5.90
CA ALA A 154 -9.97 6.39 -5.03
C ALA A 154 -11.01 7.41 -5.53
N ASN A 155 -11.57 8.20 -4.60
CA ASN A 155 -12.42 9.32 -4.98
C ASN A 155 -11.57 10.44 -5.61
N MET A 156 -11.52 10.49 -6.95
CA MET A 156 -10.67 11.42 -7.68
C MET A 156 -11.04 12.90 -7.48
N ASP A 157 -12.23 13.19 -6.93
CA ASP A 157 -12.58 14.55 -6.51
C ASP A 157 -11.78 15.01 -5.30
N ASN A 158 -11.30 14.08 -4.51
CA ASN A 158 -10.50 14.29 -3.32
C ASN A 158 -8.98 14.08 -3.53
N VAL A 159 -8.51 13.87 -4.76
CA VAL A 159 -7.09 13.70 -5.07
C VAL A 159 -6.48 15.02 -5.55
N PHE A 160 -5.44 15.45 -4.89
CA PHE A 160 -4.71 16.69 -5.19
C PHE A 160 -3.22 16.42 -5.30
N THR A 161 -2.53 17.19 -6.13
CA THR A 161 -1.08 17.25 -6.22
C THR A 161 -0.58 18.53 -5.58
N LEU A 162 0.44 18.43 -4.72
CA LEU A 162 1.10 19.62 -4.16
C LEU A 162 1.77 20.41 -5.29
N GLU A 163 1.32 21.63 -5.51
CA GLU A 163 1.85 22.51 -6.54
C GLU A 163 3.35 22.78 -6.31
N GLY A 164 4.16 22.53 -7.34
CA GLY A 164 5.62 22.62 -7.24
C GLY A 164 6.32 21.53 -6.41
N GLY A 165 5.56 20.65 -5.74
CA GLY A 165 6.07 19.54 -4.93
C GLY A 165 6.99 19.99 -3.79
N MET A 166 7.90 19.11 -3.35
CA MET A 166 8.87 19.43 -2.29
C MET A 166 9.74 20.66 -2.58
N LYS A 167 9.96 20.98 -3.85
CA LYS A 167 10.73 22.19 -4.23
C LYS A 167 10.05 23.50 -3.84
N ALA A 168 8.72 23.50 -3.78
CA ALA A 168 7.94 24.69 -3.40
C ALA A 168 7.53 24.67 -1.92
N TRP A 169 7.80 23.56 -1.21
CA TRP A 169 7.42 23.45 0.19
C TRP A 169 8.36 24.24 1.10
N THR A 170 7.79 25.02 2.00
CA THR A 170 8.52 25.83 3.00
C THR A 170 8.05 25.56 4.44
N GLY A 171 7.06 24.72 4.61
CA GLY A 171 6.48 24.37 5.89
C GLY A 171 7.28 23.32 6.67
N ALA A 172 6.66 22.74 7.69
CA ALA A 172 7.29 21.78 8.59
C ALA A 172 7.69 20.48 7.86
N THR A 173 8.89 19.99 8.15
CA THR A 173 9.42 18.70 7.70
C THR A 173 9.94 17.88 8.87
N GLU A 174 10.02 16.56 8.67
CA GLU A 174 10.64 15.61 9.60
C GLU A 174 11.44 14.54 8.82
N ALA A 175 12.29 13.75 9.51
CA ALA A 175 13.15 12.71 8.94
C ALA A 175 13.09 11.42 9.77
#